data_79ec32b18970c2701c6ec826c252a70f
#
_entry.id   79ec32b18970c2701c6ec826c252a70f
#
_cell.length_a   1.000
_cell.length_b   1.000
_cell.length_c   1.000
_cell.angle_alpha   90.00
_cell.angle_beta   90.00
_cell.angle_gamma   90.00
#
_symmetry.space_group_name_H-M   'P 1'
#
loop_
_entity.id
_entity.type
_entity.pdbx_description
1 polymer ?
#
loop_
_entity_poly.entity_id
_entity_poly.type
_entity_poly.pdbx_seq_one_letter_code
_entity_poly.pdbx_strand_id
1 'polypeptide(L)'
;EVLDCGKYAGMTTLEARKAILADLKEGGFLKEIEPLKHEVGTCYRCHSTIEPMVSKQWFVKMEPLAKPAIESVEKGEIKFVPERFTKNYLNWMKGTRDWCISRQLWWGHQIPAFYCNDCGETVVAKEMPCTCPKCGGSHFTQDPDTLDTWFSSALWPFSTLGWPNEESEDLK
;
A
#
# COMPACT_ATOMS: atom_id res chain seq x y z
N GLU A 1 -13.36 -11.79 9.14
CA GLU A 1 -14.83 -11.83 9.04
C GLU A 1 -15.25 -12.08 7.60
N VAL A 2 -16.36 -12.79 7.42
CA VAL A 2 -17.01 -12.98 6.12
C VAL A 2 -17.92 -11.76 5.88
N LEU A 3 -17.58 -10.95 4.89
CA LEU A 3 -18.30 -9.73 4.56
C LEU A 3 -19.41 -10.01 3.54
N ASP A 4 -20.59 -9.42 3.75
CA ASP A 4 -21.73 -9.36 2.81
C ASP A 4 -22.08 -10.71 2.11
N CYS A 5 -22.07 -11.80 2.89
CA CYS A 5 -22.36 -13.15 2.42
C CYS A 5 -23.69 -13.68 2.97
N GLY A 6 -24.74 -12.86 3.03
CA GLY A 6 -26.06 -13.24 3.50
C GLY A 6 -26.02 -13.82 4.92
N LYS A 7 -26.53 -15.05 5.11
CA LYS A 7 -26.62 -15.69 6.44
C LYS A 7 -25.25 -16.00 7.09
N TYR A 8 -24.15 -15.92 6.36
CA TYR A 8 -22.80 -16.15 6.86
C TYR A 8 -22.07 -14.86 7.25
N ALA A 9 -22.70 -13.70 7.04
CA ALA A 9 -22.11 -12.41 7.39
C ALA A 9 -21.74 -12.33 8.87
N GLY A 10 -20.58 -11.78 9.18
CA GLY A 10 -20.07 -11.65 10.56
C GLY A 10 -19.45 -12.92 11.17
N MET A 11 -19.51 -14.06 10.50
CA MET A 11 -18.80 -15.27 10.91
C MET A 11 -17.30 -15.15 10.62
N THR A 12 -16.49 -15.88 11.39
CA THR A 12 -15.11 -16.13 10.98
C THR A 12 -15.09 -17.06 9.75
N THR A 13 -14.01 -17.04 8.97
CA THR A 13 -13.88 -17.92 7.79
C THR A 13 -13.97 -19.40 8.15
N LEU A 14 -13.50 -19.80 9.34
CA LEU A 14 -13.61 -21.19 9.83
C LEU A 14 -15.04 -21.57 10.20
N GLU A 15 -15.77 -20.67 10.84
CA GLU A 15 -17.19 -20.88 11.18
C GLU A 15 -18.05 -20.92 9.92
N ALA A 16 -17.83 -19.96 9.01
CA ALA A 16 -18.54 -19.93 7.73
C ALA A 16 -18.31 -21.19 6.91
N ARG A 17 -17.07 -21.70 6.86
CA ARG A 17 -16.76 -22.98 6.19
C ARG A 17 -17.55 -24.16 6.74
N LYS A 18 -17.65 -24.25 8.07
CA LYS A 18 -18.45 -25.32 8.71
C LYS A 18 -19.95 -25.18 8.41
N ALA A 19 -20.46 -23.94 8.48
CA ALA A 19 -21.88 -23.67 8.20
C ALA A 19 -22.22 -23.95 6.72
N ILE A 20 -21.39 -23.51 5.78
CA ILE A 20 -21.59 -23.76 4.34
C ILE A 20 -21.59 -25.27 4.04
N LEU A 21 -20.65 -26.02 4.62
CA LEU A 21 -20.61 -27.46 4.42
C LEU A 21 -21.86 -28.17 4.96
N ALA A 22 -22.38 -27.72 6.10
CA ALA A 22 -23.63 -28.25 6.66
C ALA A 22 -24.83 -27.97 5.73
N ASP A 23 -24.93 -26.73 5.23
CA ASP A 23 -26.01 -26.34 4.31
C ASP A 23 -25.96 -27.08 2.97
N LEU A 24 -24.74 -27.23 2.42
CA LEU A 24 -24.54 -27.98 1.18
C LEU A 24 -24.91 -29.46 1.34
N LYS A 25 -24.65 -30.02 2.52
CA LYS A 25 -25.02 -31.40 2.85
C LYS A 25 -26.54 -31.54 2.98
N GLU A 26 -27.20 -30.64 3.71
CA GLU A 26 -28.64 -30.60 3.88
C GLU A 26 -29.39 -30.41 2.56
N GLY A 27 -28.86 -29.51 1.70
CA GLY A 27 -29.42 -29.26 0.37
C GLY A 27 -29.11 -30.34 -0.67
N GLY A 28 -28.37 -31.39 -0.32
CA GLY A 28 -28.01 -32.48 -1.24
C GLY A 28 -26.98 -32.10 -2.30
N PHE A 29 -26.30 -30.94 -2.16
CA PHE A 29 -25.30 -30.46 -3.11
C PHE A 29 -23.87 -30.97 -2.81
N LEU A 30 -23.61 -31.45 -1.59
CA LEU A 30 -22.32 -31.98 -1.19
C LEU A 30 -22.21 -33.45 -1.60
N LYS A 31 -21.29 -33.74 -2.53
CA LYS A 31 -21.03 -35.11 -2.97
C LYS A 31 -20.06 -35.83 -2.04
N GLU A 32 -18.91 -35.22 -1.80
CA GLU A 32 -17.83 -35.83 -1.04
C GLU A 32 -16.88 -34.72 -0.48
N ILE A 33 -16.20 -35.03 0.60
CA ILE A 33 -15.14 -34.19 1.17
C ILE A 33 -13.85 -35.01 1.13
N GLU A 34 -12.89 -34.55 0.32
CA GLU A 34 -11.58 -35.18 0.23
C GLU A 34 -10.54 -34.31 0.99
N PRO A 35 -9.68 -34.91 1.83
CA PRO A 35 -8.60 -34.20 2.48
C PRO A 35 -7.51 -33.86 1.47
N LEU A 36 -7.22 -32.57 1.32
CA LEU A 36 -6.14 -32.08 0.49
C LEU A 36 -5.03 -31.47 1.37
N LYS A 37 -3.83 -32.03 1.27
CA LYS A 37 -2.67 -31.47 1.95
C LYS A 37 -1.99 -30.43 1.03
N HIS A 38 -1.95 -29.18 1.46
CA HIS A 38 -1.30 -28.09 0.73
C HIS A 38 -0.66 -27.11 1.70
N GLU A 39 0.25 -26.27 1.21
CA GLU A 39 0.87 -25.21 1.97
C GLU A 39 -0.05 -23.98 2.02
N VAL A 40 -0.17 -23.37 3.18
CA VAL A 40 -1.00 -22.18 3.41
C VAL A 40 -0.10 -21.06 3.94
N GLY A 41 -0.17 -19.90 3.31
CA GLY A 41 0.53 -18.71 3.78
C GLY A 41 0.03 -18.27 5.16
N THR A 42 0.95 -17.96 6.06
CA THR A 42 0.63 -17.46 7.39
C THR A 42 1.33 -16.13 7.65
N CYS A 43 0.72 -15.30 8.49
CA CYS A 43 1.34 -14.06 8.94
C CYS A 43 2.58 -14.37 9.77
N TYR A 44 3.72 -13.79 9.42
CA TYR A 44 4.98 -14.02 10.14
C TYR A 44 4.97 -13.51 11.59
N ARG A 45 4.05 -12.61 11.95
CA ARG A 45 3.93 -12.06 13.31
C ARG A 45 2.99 -12.84 14.20
N CYS A 46 1.78 -13.12 13.73
CA CYS A 46 0.73 -13.74 14.55
C CYS A 46 0.36 -15.16 14.11
N HIS A 47 1.00 -15.67 13.07
CA HIS A 47 0.79 -17.01 12.50
C HIS A 47 -0.66 -17.30 12.04
N SER A 48 -1.50 -16.27 11.96
CA SER A 48 -2.84 -16.42 11.38
C SER A 48 -2.75 -16.74 9.89
N THR A 49 -3.64 -17.56 9.40
CA THR A 49 -3.78 -17.86 7.97
C THR A 49 -4.06 -16.58 7.19
N ILE A 50 -3.32 -16.38 6.10
CA ILE A 50 -3.51 -15.24 5.20
C ILE A 50 -4.67 -15.57 4.27
N GLU A 51 -5.69 -14.73 4.28
CA GLU A 51 -6.80 -14.77 3.34
C GLU A 51 -6.75 -13.51 2.46
N PRO A 52 -6.40 -13.64 1.17
CA PRO A 52 -6.27 -12.48 0.29
C PRO A 52 -7.60 -11.76 0.12
N MET A 53 -7.59 -10.45 0.38
CA MET A 53 -8.75 -9.59 0.19
C MET A 53 -8.34 -8.32 -0.54
N VAL A 54 -9.15 -7.91 -1.52
CA VAL A 54 -8.94 -6.66 -2.24
C VAL A 54 -9.35 -5.50 -1.35
N SER A 55 -8.47 -4.52 -1.18
CA SER A 55 -8.75 -3.29 -0.44
C SER A 55 -8.19 -2.08 -1.18
N LYS A 56 -8.71 -0.90 -0.85
CA LYS A 56 -8.15 0.37 -1.35
C LYS A 56 -6.80 0.60 -0.71
N GLN A 57 -5.81 1.00 -1.51
CA GLN A 57 -4.45 1.27 -1.06
C GLN A 57 -3.93 2.50 -1.78
N TRP A 58 -2.96 3.18 -1.16
CA TRP A 58 -2.26 4.29 -1.77
C TRP A 58 -1.03 3.80 -2.52
N PHE A 59 -0.89 4.26 -3.76
CA PHE A 59 0.22 3.91 -4.62
C PHE A 59 0.94 5.15 -5.13
N VAL A 60 2.26 5.08 -5.19
CA VAL A 60 3.08 6.00 -5.97
C VAL A 60 3.24 5.44 -7.37
N LYS A 61 2.88 6.23 -8.38
CA LYS A 61 3.09 5.88 -9.79
C LYS A 61 4.58 6.03 -10.11
N MET A 62 5.27 4.89 -10.21
CA MET A 62 6.73 4.86 -10.28
C MET A 62 7.30 5.15 -11.67
N GLU A 63 6.59 4.82 -12.74
CA GLU A 63 7.09 4.99 -14.11
C GLU A 63 7.57 6.43 -14.42
N PRO A 64 6.79 7.50 -14.12
CA PRO A 64 7.23 8.87 -14.38
C PRO A 64 8.49 9.27 -13.59
N LEU A 65 8.72 8.66 -12.42
CA LEU A 65 9.88 8.92 -11.57
C LEU A 65 11.11 8.12 -12.05
N ALA A 66 10.91 6.90 -12.49
CA ALA A 66 11.98 6.03 -12.98
C ALA A 66 12.54 6.49 -14.33
N LYS A 67 11.70 7.02 -15.20
CA LYS A 67 12.09 7.44 -16.56
C LYS A 67 13.25 8.42 -16.59
N PRO A 68 13.24 9.58 -15.92
CA PRO A 68 14.39 10.52 -15.94
C PRO A 68 15.66 9.89 -15.34
N ALA A 69 15.52 9.05 -14.31
CA ALA A 69 16.65 8.36 -13.70
C ALA A 69 17.30 7.34 -14.66
N ILE A 70 16.51 6.64 -15.45
CA ILE A 70 17.00 5.75 -16.51
C ILE A 70 17.71 6.55 -17.59
N GLU A 71 17.10 7.64 -18.05
CA GLU A 71 17.63 8.50 -19.10
C GLU A 71 18.99 9.09 -18.72
N SER A 72 19.16 9.56 -17.48
CA SER A 72 20.44 10.12 -16.99
C SER A 72 21.59 9.10 -17.05
N VAL A 73 21.27 7.82 -16.77
CA VAL A 73 22.29 6.75 -16.88
C VAL A 73 22.55 6.38 -18.34
N GLU A 74 21.52 6.28 -19.18
CA GLU A 74 21.67 5.96 -20.60
C GLU A 74 22.41 7.05 -21.37
N LYS A 75 22.26 8.32 -20.99
CA LYS A 75 23.01 9.46 -21.53
C LYS A 75 24.44 9.57 -20.98
N GLY A 76 24.78 8.77 -19.96
CA GLY A 76 26.10 8.80 -19.33
C GLY A 76 26.35 9.97 -18.37
N GLU A 77 25.31 10.68 -17.97
CA GLU A 77 25.36 11.73 -16.95
C GLU A 77 25.67 11.12 -15.57
N ILE A 78 25.15 9.93 -15.30
CA ILE A 78 25.46 9.12 -14.12
C ILE A 78 26.18 7.87 -14.57
N LYS A 79 27.34 7.58 -13.94
CA LYS A 79 28.19 6.42 -14.25
C LYS A 79 28.39 5.56 -13.01
N PHE A 80 28.25 4.25 -13.17
CA PHE A 80 28.55 3.28 -12.11
C PHE A 80 29.99 2.78 -12.21
N VAL A 81 30.66 2.69 -11.08
CA VAL A 81 32.01 2.12 -10.98
C VAL A 81 31.96 0.94 -10.01
N PRO A 82 32.24 -0.28 -10.45
CA PRO A 82 32.54 -0.69 -11.83
C PRO A 82 31.29 -0.72 -12.73
N GLU A 83 31.51 -0.58 -14.04
CA GLU A 83 30.46 -0.43 -15.07
C GLU A 83 29.43 -1.57 -15.11
N ARG A 84 29.81 -2.77 -14.67
CA ARG A 84 28.90 -3.95 -14.59
C ARG A 84 27.60 -3.66 -13.84
N PHE A 85 27.57 -2.73 -12.88
CA PHE A 85 26.38 -2.37 -12.12
C PHE A 85 25.39 -1.52 -12.91
N THR A 86 25.79 -0.90 -14.00
CA THR A 86 24.88 -0.16 -14.90
C THR A 86 23.74 -1.05 -15.40
N LYS A 87 24.07 -2.26 -15.85
CA LYS A 87 23.07 -3.22 -16.31
C LYS A 87 22.08 -3.63 -15.20
N ASN A 88 22.60 -3.87 -14.00
CA ASN A 88 21.77 -4.23 -12.84
C ASN A 88 20.81 -3.09 -12.48
N TYR A 89 21.32 -1.85 -12.44
CA TYR A 89 20.52 -0.67 -12.18
C TYR A 89 19.41 -0.50 -13.22
N LEU A 90 19.73 -0.52 -14.50
CA LEU A 90 18.76 -0.36 -15.58
C LEU A 90 17.70 -1.46 -15.58
N ASN A 91 18.09 -2.71 -15.33
CA ASN A 91 17.13 -3.81 -15.21
C ASN A 91 16.15 -3.61 -14.05
N TRP A 92 16.66 -3.16 -12.90
CA TRP A 92 15.82 -2.85 -11.74
C TRP A 92 14.86 -1.71 -12.03
N MET A 93 15.37 -0.59 -12.56
CA MET A 93 14.57 0.60 -12.83
C MET A 93 13.51 0.37 -13.92
N LYS A 94 13.85 -0.36 -14.99
CA LYS A 94 12.90 -0.75 -16.06
C LYS A 94 11.84 -1.75 -15.60
N GLY A 95 12.15 -2.55 -14.60
CA GLY A 95 11.24 -3.50 -13.97
C GLY A 95 10.42 -2.93 -12.80
N THR A 96 10.60 -1.66 -12.46
CA THR A 96 9.92 -1.03 -11.33
C THR A 96 8.41 -0.98 -11.56
N ARG A 97 7.65 -1.39 -10.53
CA ARG A 97 6.18 -1.34 -10.49
C ARG A 97 5.73 -0.24 -9.54
N ASP A 98 4.46 0.15 -9.65
CA ASP A 98 3.85 1.09 -8.72
C ASP A 98 4.02 0.62 -7.27
N TRP A 99 4.44 1.53 -6.42
CA TRP A 99 4.78 1.24 -5.03
C TRP A 99 3.59 1.51 -4.12
N CYS A 100 3.09 0.47 -3.46
CA CYS A 100 2.09 0.61 -2.42
C CYS A 100 2.76 1.22 -1.18
N ILE A 101 2.32 2.42 -0.79
CA ILE A 101 2.90 3.18 0.33
C ILE A 101 2.05 3.14 1.60
N SER A 102 0.82 2.66 1.54
CA SER A 102 -0.06 2.56 2.70
C SER A 102 0.21 1.29 3.51
N ARG A 103 0.16 1.42 4.84
CA ARG A 103 0.28 0.34 5.81
C ARG A 103 -0.81 0.49 6.87
N GLN A 104 -1.46 -0.61 7.23
CA GLN A 104 -2.47 -0.67 8.27
C GLN A 104 -1.79 -0.92 9.63
N LEU A 105 -1.03 0.07 10.10
CA LEU A 105 -0.29 0.02 11.36
C LEU A 105 -0.91 1.00 12.36
N TRP A 106 -0.94 0.61 13.61
CA TRP A 106 -1.42 1.47 14.68
C TRP A 106 -0.50 2.66 14.96
N TRP A 107 0.80 2.51 14.72
CA TRP A 107 1.81 3.53 14.95
C TRP A 107 2.59 3.83 13.66
N GLY A 108 2.75 5.10 13.36
CA GLY A 108 3.52 5.61 12.22
C GLY A 108 3.02 6.99 11.78
N HIS A 109 3.70 7.57 10.79
CA HIS A 109 3.23 8.82 10.20
C HIS A 109 2.06 8.51 9.25
N GLN A 110 0.95 9.11 9.59
CA GLN A 110 -0.32 8.96 8.90
C GLN A 110 -0.25 9.55 7.49
N ILE A 111 -0.96 8.93 6.55
CA ILE A 111 -1.07 9.44 5.19
C ILE A 111 -1.76 10.82 5.23
N PRO A 112 -1.16 11.86 4.60
CA PRO A 112 -1.68 13.22 4.61
C PRO A 112 -2.81 13.41 3.60
N ALA A 113 -3.81 12.53 3.66
CA ALA A 113 -5.01 12.57 2.84
C ALA A 113 -6.24 12.69 3.73
N PHE A 114 -7.19 13.54 3.34
CA PHE A 114 -8.37 13.87 4.09
C PHE A 114 -9.61 13.68 3.22
N TYR A 115 -10.57 12.96 3.73
CA TYR A 115 -11.84 12.70 3.07
C TYR A 115 -12.90 13.66 3.57
N CYS A 116 -13.49 14.44 2.67
CA CYS A 116 -14.62 15.29 3.02
C CYS A 116 -15.84 14.42 3.33
N ASN A 117 -16.38 14.56 4.55
CA ASN A 117 -17.52 13.76 5.01
C ASN A 117 -18.83 14.19 4.33
N ASP A 118 -18.87 15.42 3.78
CA ASP A 118 -20.07 15.98 3.16
C ASP A 118 -20.23 15.56 1.69
N CYS A 119 -19.13 15.38 0.95
CA CYS A 119 -19.19 15.08 -0.50
C CYS A 119 -18.28 13.95 -0.96
N GLY A 120 -17.47 13.34 -0.07
CA GLY A 120 -16.57 12.25 -0.39
C GLY A 120 -15.30 12.66 -1.18
N GLU A 121 -15.06 13.97 -1.37
CA GLU A 121 -13.85 14.45 -2.05
C GLU A 121 -12.60 14.15 -1.23
N THR A 122 -11.52 13.76 -1.90
CA THR A 122 -10.22 13.47 -1.28
C THR A 122 -9.28 14.66 -1.47
N VAL A 123 -8.77 15.20 -0.36
CA VAL A 123 -7.82 16.32 -0.37
C VAL A 123 -6.51 15.85 0.23
N VAL A 124 -5.41 16.02 -0.51
CA VAL A 124 -4.06 15.75 -0.02
C VAL A 124 -3.43 17.07 0.41
N ALA A 125 -3.05 17.18 1.68
CA ALA A 125 -2.51 18.41 2.26
C ALA A 125 -1.58 18.08 3.42
N LYS A 126 -0.65 18.99 3.75
CA LYS A 126 0.27 18.86 4.90
C LYS A 126 -0.49 18.88 6.24
N GLU A 127 -1.55 19.64 6.29
CA GLU A 127 -2.41 19.83 7.47
C GLU A 127 -3.86 19.63 7.06
N MET A 128 -4.73 19.41 8.04
CA MET A 128 -6.16 19.24 7.80
C MET A 128 -6.75 20.48 7.13
N PRO A 129 -7.41 20.34 5.97
CA PRO A 129 -8.02 21.46 5.27
C PRO A 129 -9.12 22.10 6.09
N CYS A 130 -9.22 23.44 6.07
CA CYS A 130 -10.33 24.17 6.70
C CYS A 130 -11.62 24.06 5.90
N THR A 131 -11.51 23.96 4.57
CA THR A 131 -12.68 23.95 3.66
C THR A 131 -12.44 22.99 2.49
N CYS A 132 -13.47 22.28 2.10
CA CYS A 132 -13.46 21.42 0.94
C CYS A 132 -13.48 22.24 -0.35
N PRO A 133 -12.55 22.03 -1.28
CA PRO A 133 -12.49 22.76 -2.54
C PRO A 133 -13.70 22.49 -3.46
N LYS A 134 -14.42 21.38 -3.22
CA LYS A 134 -15.56 20.98 -4.05
C LYS A 134 -16.91 21.44 -3.51
N CYS A 135 -17.16 21.29 -2.22
CA CYS A 135 -18.47 21.59 -1.64
C CYS A 135 -18.45 22.71 -0.59
N GLY A 136 -17.27 23.22 -0.20
CA GLY A 136 -17.14 24.23 0.86
C GLY A 136 -17.34 23.68 2.28
N GLY A 137 -17.61 22.40 2.47
CA GLY A 137 -17.77 21.77 3.78
C GLY A 137 -16.46 21.78 4.59
N SER A 138 -16.57 21.67 5.90
CA SER A 138 -15.43 21.72 6.83
C SER A 138 -15.19 20.44 7.61
N HIS A 139 -15.97 19.40 7.33
CA HIS A 139 -15.88 18.12 8.04
C HIS A 139 -14.98 17.14 7.26
N PHE A 140 -13.84 16.82 7.84
CA PHE A 140 -12.87 15.89 7.23
C PHE A 140 -12.52 14.74 8.16
N THR A 141 -12.26 13.61 7.57
CA THR A 141 -11.64 12.45 8.23
C THR A 141 -10.32 12.16 7.54
N GLN A 142 -9.23 12.11 8.32
CA GLN A 142 -7.92 11.74 7.79
C GLN A 142 -7.89 10.24 7.49
N ASP A 143 -7.13 9.86 6.46
CA ASP A 143 -6.88 8.46 6.14
C ASP A 143 -6.26 7.74 7.35
N PRO A 144 -6.81 6.59 7.78
CA PRO A 144 -6.31 5.87 8.97
C PRO A 144 -4.97 5.16 8.72
N ASP A 145 -4.59 4.94 7.48
CA ASP A 145 -3.36 4.24 7.14
C ASP A 145 -2.12 5.09 7.43
N THR A 146 -1.01 4.42 7.63
CA THR A 146 0.31 5.02 7.80
C THR A 146 1.15 4.85 6.55
N LEU A 147 2.12 5.74 6.36
CA LEU A 147 3.10 5.62 5.28
C LEU A 147 4.09 4.47 5.55
N ASP A 148 4.50 3.81 4.49
CA ASP A 148 5.62 2.86 4.53
C ASP A 148 6.86 3.54 5.12
N THR A 149 7.61 2.82 5.94
CA THR A 149 8.85 3.30 6.57
C THR A 149 9.86 3.80 5.53
N TRP A 150 9.94 3.14 4.38
CA TRP A 150 10.82 3.52 3.29
C TRP A 150 10.47 4.85 2.64
N PHE A 151 9.25 5.32 2.80
CA PHE A 151 8.83 6.61 2.26
C PHE A 151 9.63 7.76 2.87
N SER A 152 9.83 7.75 4.17
CA SER A 152 10.68 8.74 4.86
C SER A 152 12.17 8.36 4.84
N SER A 153 12.50 7.07 4.93
CA SER A 153 13.89 6.60 4.91
C SER A 153 14.61 6.94 3.60
N ALA A 154 13.90 6.97 2.48
CA ALA A 154 14.45 7.38 1.18
C ALA A 154 14.90 8.85 1.15
N LEU A 155 14.41 9.68 2.06
CA LEU A 155 14.78 11.09 2.16
C LEU A 155 16.13 11.32 2.89
N TRP A 156 16.63 10.31 3.60
CA TRP A 156 17.81 10.45 4.45
C TRP A 156 19.04 11.04 3.77
N PRO A 157 19.42 10.66 2.53
CA PRO A 157 20.64 11.15 1.87
C PRO A 157 20.70 12.67 1.70
N PHE A 158 19.54 13.34 1.63
CA PHE A 158 19.47 14.79 1.45
C PHE A 158 18.81 15.53 2.61
N SER A 159 17.94 14.87 3.39
CA SER A 159 17.36 15.50 4.57
C SER A 159 18.39 15.79 5.66
N THR A 160 19.42 14.97 5.78
CA THR A 160 20.55 15.18 6.69
C THR A 160 21.45 16.34 6.25
N LEU A 161 21.37 16.75 5.00
CA LEU A 161 22.09 17.90 4.44
C LEU A 161 21.27 19.21 4.51
N GLY A 162 20.12 19.17 5.18
CA GLY A 162 19.30 20.34 5.44
C GLY A 162 18.06 20.48 4.55
N TRP A 163 17.81 19.58 3.60
CA TRP A 163 16.57 19.61 2.82
C TRP A 163 15.33 19.55 3.76
N PRO A 164 14.26 20.31 3.52
CA PRO A 164 13.92 21.06 2.30
C PRO A 164 14.42 22.52 2.24
N ASN A 165 15.35 22.92 3.08
CA ASN A 165 15.98 24.24 2.97
C ASN A 165 17.01 24.22 1.84
N GLU A 166 16.64 24.69 0.66
CA GLU A 166 17.51 24.75 -0.54
C GLU A 166 18.70 25.69 -0.38
N GLU A 167 18.69 26.55 0.63
CA GLU A 167 19.80 27.47 0.95
C GLU A 167 20.88 26.85 1.87
N SER A 168 20.63 25.60 2.33
CA SER A 168 21.61 24.88 3.15
C SER A 168 22.95 24.74 2.41
N GLU A 169 24.04 25.09 3.08
CA GLU A 169 25.39 24.98 2.52
C GLU A 169 25.78 23.52 2.26
N ASP A 170 25.31 22.62 3.09
CA ASP A 170 25.61 21.18 2.98
C ASP A 170 24.83 20.49 1.85
N LEU A 171 23.80 21.14 1.31
CA LEU A 171 22.98 20.60 0.22
C LEU A 171 23.54 21.01 -1.16
N LYS A 172 24.39 22.02 -1.24
CA LYS A 172 25.04 22.54 -2.46
C LYS A 172 26.27 21.72 -2.80
#